data_6936e4f6d51a6f6ecce4f51f020a443d
#
_entry.id   6936e4f6d51a6f6ecce4f51f020a443d
#
_cell.length_a   1.000
_cell.length_b   1.000
_cell.length_c   1.000
_cell.angle_alpha   90.00
_cell.angle_beta   90.00
_cell.angle_gamma   90.00
#
_symmetry.space_group_name_H-M   'P 1'
#
loop_
_entity.id
_entity.type
_entity.pdbx_description
1 polymer ?
#
loop_
_entity_poly.entity_id
_entity_poly.type
_entity_poly.pdbx_seq_one_letter_code
_entity_poly.pdbx_strand_id
1 'polypeptide(L)'
;MTTTAQVREAFMPLVARHSDLVLIGRFLIVRPVHHILRGVFVDRSSDKRSFEPHIVTYPLVPAQETVMLGWNPVWLYDQSVGMWDVTKPDTITAIRHHIEAIALPPLRAIKTFDDYIAHERAKSTTFYGHFDDRVFTNILVAAALGDFSKALQLRPQDERIERYFAKFAPDFFPALESGNREFIANTLHQWEAATVKAFKMEHIWKPTPFPLEI
;
A
#
# COMPACT_ATOMS: atom_id res chain seq x y z
N MET A 1 -14.33 -7.38 -18.45
CA MET A 1 -13.67 -6.95 -17.20
C MET A 1 -14.73 -6.79 -16.12
N THR A 2 -14.48 -7.31 -14.92
CA THR A 2 -15.34 -7.14 -13.75
C THR A 2 -15.57 -5.66 -13.45
N THR A 3 -16.82 -5.25 -13.24
CA THR A 3 -17.20 -3.86 -12.98
C THR A 3 -17.03 -3.48 -11.51
N THR A 4 -16.94 -2.19 -11.21
CA THR A 4 -16.92 -1.68 -9.83
C THR A 4 -18.21 -2.05 -9.06
N ALA A 5 -19.37 -2.13 -9.77
CA ALA A 5 -20.63 -2.54 -9.18
C ALA A 5 -20.58 -3.99 -8.71
N GLN A 6 -20.03 -4.90 -9.52
CA GLN A 6 -19.85 -6.31 -9.16
C GLN A 6 -18.89 -6.49 -7.97
N VAL A 7 -17.79 -5.72 -7.95
CA VAL A 7 -16.86 -5.72 -6.81
C VAL A 7 -17.58 -5.23 -5.54
N ARG A 8 -18.39 -4.18 -5.65
CA ARG A 8 -19.19 -3.67 -4.54
C ARG A 8 -20.16 -4.73 -4.01
N GLU A 9 -20.91 -5.37 -4.89
CA GLU A 9 -21.84 -6.46 -4.52
C GLU A 9 -21.11 -7.61 -3.82
N ALA A 10 -19.95 -8.01 -4.35
CA ALA A 10 -19.14 -9.07 -3.77
C ALA A 10 -18.61 -8.73 -2.36
N PHE A 11 -18.16 -7.49 -2.11
CA PHE A 11 -17.43 -7.16 -0.89
C PHE A 11 -18.20 -6.31 0.15
N MET A 12 -19.35 -5.71 -0.18
CA MET A 12 -20.17 -5.00 0.81
C MET A 12 -20.57 -5.83 2.02
N PRO A 13 -20.84 -7.14 1.93
CA PRO A 13 -21.08 -7.97 3.11
C PRO A 13 -19.90 -8.03 4.09
N LEU A 14 -18.63 -7.92 3.60
CA LEU A 14 -17.47 -7.78 4.48
C LEU A 14 -17.47 -6.43 5.21
N VAL A 15 -17.74 -5.35 4.48
CA VAL A 15 -17.83 -4.01 5.06
C VAL A 15 -18.94 -3.93 6.13
N ALA A 16 -20.05 -4.63 5.90
CA ALA A 16 -21.15 -4.68 6.88
C ALA A 16 -20.78 -5.46 8.15
N ARG A 17 -19.94 -6.50 8.05
CA ARG A 17 -19.49 -7.31 9.19
C ARG A 17 -18.32 -6.71 9.96
N HIS A 18 -17.51 -5.91 9.32
CA HIS A 18 -16.24 -5.37 9.88
C HIS A 18 -16.26 -3.84 9.84
N SER A 19 -16.45 -3.21 10.99
CA SER A 19 -16.53 -1.75 11.10
C SER A 19 -15.24 -1.02 10.73
N ASP A 20 -14.13 -1.74 10.73
CA ASP A 20 -12.81 -1.24 10.33
C ASP A 20 -12.55 -1.36 8.82
N LEU A 21 -13.50 -1.84 8.03
CA LEU A 21 -13.36 -1.93 6.58
C LEU A 21 -14.13 -0.82 5.86
N VAL A 22 -13.60 -0.41 4.72
CA VAL A 22 -14.26 0.47 3.77
C VAL A 22 -13.93 0.04 2.34
N LEU A 23 -14.88 0.18 1.43
CA LEU A 23 -14.68 -0.11 0.01
C LEU A 23 -14.67 1.20 -0.77
N ILE A 24 -13.53 1.54 -1.37
CA ILE A 24 -13.36 2.68 -2.28
C ILE A 24 -13.03 2.15 -3.67
N GLY A 25 -13.96 2.29 -4.59
CA GLY A 25 -13.80 1.76 -5.94
C GLY A 25 -13.60 0.23 -5.94
N ARG A 26 -12.37 -0.20 -6.18
CA ARG A 26 -11.95 -1.61 -6.18
C ARG A 26 -11.08 -1.98 -4.98
N PHE A 27 -10.92 -1.09 -4.03
CA PHE A 27 -10.03 -1.26 -2.91
C PHE A 27 -10.79 -1.42 -1.60
N LEU A 28 -10.72 -2.61 -1.00
CA LEU A 28 -11.19 -2.90 0.34
C LEU A 28 -10.07 -2.52 1.32
N ILE A 29 -10.24 -1.42 2.04
CA ILE A 29 -9.22 -0.79 2.86
C ILE A 29 -9.48 -1.05 4.33
N VAL A 30 -8.42 -1.35 5.09
CA VAL A 30 -8.45 -1.44 6.56
C VAL A 30 -8.21 -0.06 7.16
N ARG A 31 -9.17 0.41 7.99
CA ARG A 31 -9.11 1.69 8.70
C ARG A 31 -8.53 1.55 10.12
N PRO A 32 -8.07 2.63 10.74
CA PRO A 32 -7.76 3.93 10.13
C PRO A 32 -6.57 3.83 9.17
N VAL A 33 -6.54 4.71 8.17
CA VAL A 33 -5.36 4.91 7.33
C VAL A 33 -4.56 6.06 7.93
N HIS A 34 -3.28 5.79 8.20
CA HIS A 34 -2.28 6.78 8.61
C HIS A 34 -1.23 6.90 7.51
N HIS A 35 0.01 6.49 7.78
CA HIS A 35 1.12 6.52 6.81
C HIS A 35 1.13 5.33 5.83
N ILE A 36 0.42 4.23 6.17
CA ILE A 36 0.45 2.98 5.42
C ILE A 36 -0.96 2.59 5.00
N LEU A 37 -1.17 2.48 3.71
CA LEU A 37 -2.38 1.91 3.11
C LEU A 37 -2.31 0.40 3.19
N ARG A 38 -3.39 -0.23 3.66
CA ARG A 38 -3.50 -1.67 3.87
C ARG A 38 -4.85 -2.15 3.39
N GLY A 39 -4.86 -3.19 2.56
CA GLY A 39 -6.14 -3.68 2.08
C GLY A 39 -6.04 -4.75 1.02
N VAL A 40 -7.17 -5.02 0.39
CA VAL A 40 -7.27 -5.93 -0.75
C VAL A 40 -7.71 -5.13 -1.97
N PHE A 41 -6.85 -5.07 -2.96
CA PHE A 41 -7.15 -4.48 -4.26
C PHE A 41 -7.67 -5.55 -5.23
N VAL A 42 -8.77 -5.27 -5.90
CA VAL A 42 -9.36 -6.18 -6.87
C VAL A 42 -8.96 -5.73 -8.28
N ASP A 43 -7.99 -6.41 -8.85
CA ASP A 43 -7.58 -6.11 -10.22
C ASP A 43 -8.56 -6.67 -11.26
N ARG A 44 -8.43 -6.16 -12.48
CA ARG A 44 -9.26 -6.51 -13.62
C ARG A 44 -8.61 -7.65 -14.37
N SER A 45 -9.35 -8.73 -14.57
CA SER A 45 -8.99 -9.71 -15.57
C SER A 45 -9.46 -9.28 -16.97
N SER A 46 -8.83 -9.79 -18.01
CA SER A 46 -9.31 -9.70 -19.39
C SER A 46 -10.66 -10.39 -19.58
N ASP A 47 -10.92 -11.48 -18.83
CA ASP A 47 -12.24 -12.10 -18.73
C ASP A 47 -13.19 -11.22 -17.92
N LYS A 48 -14.40 -10.98 -18.45
CA LYS A 48 -15.42 -10.17 -17.79
C LYS A 48 -15.99 -10.78 -16.51
N ARG A 49 -15.84 -12.09 -16.33
CA ARG A 49 -16.31 -12.84 -15.17
C ARG A 49 -15.24 -12.93 -14.09
N SER A 50 -13.97 -12.96 -14.48
CA SER A 50 -12.86 -13.19 -13.57
C SER A 50 -12.34 -11.90 -12.97
N PHE A 51 -11.79 -12.00 -11.75
CA PHE A 51 -11.11 -10.92 -11.04
C PHE A 51 -9.94 -11.47 -10.23
N GLU A 52 -9.00 -10.60 -9.91
CA GLU A 52 -7.78 -10.95 -9.20
C GLU A 52 -7.63 -10.09 -7.94
N PRO A 53 -7.97 -10.63 -6.77
CA PRO A 53 -7.77 -9.92 -5.51
C PRO A 53 -6.32 -10.05 -5.04
N HIS A 54 -5.73 -8.92 -4.69
CA HIS A 54 -4.36 -8.80 -4.21
C HIS A 54 -4.32 -8.17 -2.83
N ILE A 55 -3.60 -8.78 -1.89
CA ILE A 55 -3.24 -8.14 -0.63
C ILE A 55 -2.21 -7.05 -0.95
N VAL A 56 -2.49 -5.82 -0.55
CA VAL A 56 -1.65 -4.66 -0.81
C VAL A 56 -1.33 -3.95 0.50
N THR A 57 -0.06 -3.68 0.70
CA THR A 57 0.47 -2.81 1.76
C THR A 57 1.38 -1.79 1.13
N TYR A 58 1.17 -0.51 1.44
CA TYR A 58 1.86 0.55 0.73
C TYR A 58 2.02 1.81 1.58
N PRO A 59 3.23 2.38 1.73
CA PRO A 59 3.41 3.70 2.33
C PRO A 59 2.75 4.75 1.43
N LEU A 60 2.06 5.72 2.01
CA LEU A 60 1.41 6.79 1.25
C LEU A 60 2.42 7.77 0.59
N VAL A 61 3.71 7.53 0.77
CA VAL A 61 4.81 8.28 0.19
C VAL A 61 5.64 7.40 -0.76
N PRO A 62 6.12 7.95 -1.87
CA PRO A 62 5.93 9.31 -2.40
C PRO A 62 4.51 9.53 -2.93
N ALA A 63 4.20 10.74 -3.37
CA ALA A 63 2.90 11.05 -3.97
C ALA A 63 2.58 10.10 -5.15
N GLN A 64 1.39 9.53 -5.12
CA GLN A 64 0.91 8.58 -6.12
C GLN A 64 -0.41 9.05 -6.73
N GLU A 65 -0.55 8.89 -8.04
CA GLU A 65 -1.79 9.21 -8.75
C GLU A 65 -2.67 7.97 -8.97
N THR A 66 -2.07 6.78 -8.97
CA THR A 66 -2.75 5.51 -9.25
C THR A 66 -2.21 4.38 -8.38
N VAL A 67 -3.06 3.38 -8.12
CA VAL A 67 -2.61 2.13 -7.51
C VAL A 67 -1.67 1.40 -8.45
N MET A 68 -0.45 1.16 -8.00
CA MET A 68 0.56 0.43 -8.77
C MET A 68 0.69 -1.00 -8.25
N LEU A 69 0.40 -1.99 -9.09
CA LEU A 69 0.56 -3.40 -8.74
C LEU A 69 2.03 -3.83 -8.59
N GLY A 70 2.98 -2.99 -9.01
CA GLY A 70 4.42 -3.21 -8.82
C GLY A 70 4.91 -3.14 -7.36
N TRP A 71 4.00 -2.92 -6.38
CA TRP A 71 4.32 -2.82 -4.96
C TRP A 71 4.38 -4.18 -4.24
N ASN A 72 4.68 -5.25 -4.94
CA ASN A 72 4.72 -6.61 -4.41
C ASN A 72 3.38 -7.06 -3.80
N PRO A 73 2.28 -7.00 -4.55
CA PRO A 73 1.01 -7.51 -4.08
C PRO A 73 1.11 -9.02 -3.89
N VAL A 74 0.44 -9.52 -2.87
CA VAL A 74 0.25 -10.97 -2.70
C VAL A 74 -1.08 -11.34 -3.30
N TRP A 75 -1.06 -12.16 -4.33
CA TRP A 75 -2.28 -12.66 -4.94
C TRP A 75 -3.01 -13.61 -4.00
N LEU A 76 -4.28 -13.31 -3.72
CA LEU A 76 -5.17 -14.19 -2.99
C LEU A 76 -5.66 -15.28 -3.94
N TYR A 77 -4.89 -16.34 -4.01
CA TYR A 77 -5.17 -17.49 -4.86
C TYR A 77 -5.60 -18.70 -4.02
N ASP A 78 -6.58 -19.46 -4.53
CA ASP A 78 -7.00 -20.73 -3.97
C ASP A 78 -6.99 -21.79 -5.08
N GLN A 79 -6.10 -22.77 -4.94
CA GLN A 79 -5.97 -23.84 -5.93
C GLN A 79 -7.25 -24.67 -6.09
N SER A 80 -8.06 -24.79 -5.05
CA SER A 80 -9.32 -25.55 -5.07
C SER A 80 -10.43 -24.84 -5.84
N VAL A 81 -10.37 -23.51 -5.91
CA VAL A 81 -11.37 -22.66 -6.57
C VAL A 81 -10.93 -22.26 -7.98
N GLY A 82 -9.61 -22.18 -8.21
CA GLY A 82 -9.05 -21.66 -9.45
C GLY A 82 -9.23 -20.14 -9.57
N MET A 83 -9.64 -19.65 -10.74
CA MET A 83 -9.89 -18.22 -10.96
C MET A 83 -11.18 -17.78 -10.24
N TRP A 84 -11.10 -16.67 -9.54
CA TRP A 84 -12.26 -16.06 -8.89
C TRP A 84 -13.27 -15.58 -9.93
N ASP A 85 -14.47 -16.16 -9.93
CA ASP A 85 -15.55 -15.88 -10.88
C ASP A 85 -16.69 -15.15 -10.16
N VAL A 86 -16.94 -13.89 -10.55
CA VAL A 86 -17.94 -13.01 -9.94
C VAL A 86 -19.39 -13.50 -10.19
N THR A 87 -19.60 -14.38 -11.15
CA THR A 87 -20.95 -14.92 -11.47
C THR A 87 -21.31 -16.15 -10.66
N LYS A 88 -20.35 -16.72 -9.91
CA LYS A 88 -20.53 -17.92 -9.10
C LYS A 88 -20.65 -17.57 -7.61
N PRO A 89 -21.84 -17.77 -6.98
CA PRO A 89 -22.03 -17.44 -5.56
C PRO A 89 -21.05 -18.15 -4.62
N ASP A 90 -20.71 -19.40 -4.89
CA ASP A 90 -19.75 -20.17 -4.08
C ASP A 90 -18.35 -19.57 -4.14
N THR A 91 -17.93 -19.11 -5.32
CA THR A 91 -16.64 -18.39 -5.49
C THR A 91 -16.63 -17.08 -4.69
N ILE A 92 -17.74 -16.33 -4.70
CA ILE A 92 -17.86 -15.09 -3.91
C ILE A 92 -17.85 -15.39 -2.41
N THR A 93 -18.46 -16.46 -1.98
CA THR A 93 -18.41 -16.88 -0.58
C THR A 93 -17.00 -17.31 -0.17
N ALA A 94 -16.33 -18.10 -1.00
CA ALA A 94 -14.96 -18.53 -0.76
C ALA A 94 -13.97 -17.36 -0.68
N ILE A 95 -14.03 -16.39 -1.59
CA ILE A 95 -13.12 -15.23 -1.54
C ILE A 95 -13.37 -14.38 -0.29
N ARG A 96 -14.60 -14.20 0.15
CA ARG A 96 -14.89 -13.49 1.41
C ARG A 96 -14.23 -14.20 2.59
N HIS A 97 -14.37 -15.51 2.66
CA HIS A 97 -13.72 -16.32 3.69
C HIS A 97 -12.19 -16.19 3.63
N HIS A 98 -11.60 -16.26 2.44
CA HIS A 98 -10.15 -16.08 2.24
C HIS A 98 -9.67 -14.70 2.71
N ILE A 99 -10.44 -13.64 2.41
CA ILE A 99 -10.11 -12.29 2.89
C ILE A 99 -10.14 -12.27 4.42
N GLU A 100 -11.18 -12.81 5.05
CA GLU A 100 -11.31 -12.80 6.50
C GLU A 100 -10.24 -13.64 7.21
N ALA A 101 -9.95 -14.83 6.70
CA ALA A 101 -9.05 -15.78 7.34
C ALA A 101 -7.58 -15.49 7.04
N ILE A 102 -7.25 -15.02 5.84
CA ILE A 102 -5.86 -14.94 5.36
C ILE A 102 -5.40 -13.49 5.24
N ALA A 103 -6.21 -12.60 4.66
CA ALA A 103 -5.76 -11.24 4.37
C ALA A 103 -5.89 -10.31 5.58
N LEU A 104 -7.05 -10.28 6.26
CA LEU A 104 -7.32 -9.31 7.31
C LEU A 104 -6.41 -9.43 8.54
N PRO A 105 -6.08 -10.64 9.07
CA PRO A 105 -5.24 -10.73 10.26
C PRO A 105 -3.87 -10.03 10.11
N PRO A 106 -3.05 -10.34 9.10
CA PRO A 106 -1.76 -9.67 8.94
C PRO A 106 -1.91 -8.17 8.58
N LEU A 107 -2.93 -7.78 7.80
CA LEU A 107 -3.17 -6.38 7.49
C LEU A 107 -3.54 -5.55 8.72
N ARG A 108 -4.31 -6.12 9.64
CA ARG A 108 -4.68 -5.49 10.91
C ARG A 108 -3.52 -5.38 11.89
N ALA A 109 -2.55 -6.26 11.79
CA ALA A 109 -1.35 -6.24 12.63
C ALA A 109 -0.42 -5.06 12.34
N ILE A 110 -0.44 -4.53 11.11
CA ILE A 110 0.41 -3.41 10.71
C ILE A 110 -0.13 -2.11 11.31
N LYS A 111 0.60 -1.53 12.27
CA LYS A 111 0.26 -0.27 12.95
C LYS A 111 1.34 0.80 12.77
N THR A 112 2.59 0.36 12.65
CA THR A 112 3.79 1.19 12.59
C THR A 112 4.59 0.91 11.32
N PHE A 113 5.62 1.72 11.06
CA PHE A 113 6.58 1.43 10.00
C PHE A 113 7.38 0.14 10.28
N ASP A 114 7.67 -0.16 11.56
CA ASP A 114 8.37 -1.41 11.92
C ASP A 114 7.51 -2.64 11.61
N ASP A 115 6.21 -2.60 11.92
CA ASP A 115 5.28 -3.67 11.53
C ASP A 115 5.20 -3.83 10.01
N TYR A 116 5.20 -2.71 9.27
CA TYR A 116 5.20 -2.72 7.82
C TYR A 116 6.49 -3.36 7.27
N ILE A 117 7.65 -2.97 7.78
CA ILE A 117 8.94 -3.54 7.37
C ILE A 117 8.97 -5.05 7.66
N ALA A 118 8.55 -5.46 8.85
CA ALA A 118 8.48 -6.88 9.24
C ALA A 118 7.54 -7.66 8.32
N HIS A 119 6.36 -7.11 8.03
CA HIS A 119 5.38 -7.71 7.12
C HIS A 119 5.94 -7.86 5.70
N GLU A 120 6.58 -6.81 5.16
CA GLU A 120 7.12 -6.84 3.80
C GLU A 120 8.30 -7.82 3.67
N ARG A 121 9.15 -7.93 4.69
CA ARG A 121 10.25 -8.90 4.73
C ARG A 121 9.76 -10.34 4.85
N ALA A 122 8.65 -10.55 5.53
CA ALA A 122 8.05 -11.88 5.67
C ALA A 122 7.36 -12.38 4.39
N LYS A 123 7.06 -11.50 3.43
CA LYS A 123 6.47 -11.91 2.15
C LYS A 123 7.46 -12.79 1.37
N SER A 124 6.98 -13.94 0.93
CA SER A 124 7.74 -14.77 -0.02
C SER A 124 7.88 -14.05 -1.35
N THR A 125 9.10 -13.83 -1.78
CA THR A 125 9.41 -12.95 -2.91
C THR A 125 9.84 -13.75 -4.12
N THR A 126 8.88 -14.15 -4.93
CA THR A 126 9.22 -14.85 -6.17
C THR A 126 9.22 -13.94 -7.40
N PHE A 127 8.53 -12.80 -7.37
CA PHE A 127 8.30 -12.02 -8.59
C PHE A 127 8.88 -10.58 -8.56
N TYR A 128 8.94 -9.93 -7.39
CA TYR A 128 9.29 -8.50 -7.29
C TYR A 128 10.54 -8.21 -6.44
N GLY A 129 11.35 -9.22 -6.14
CA GLY A 129 12.53 -9.08 -5.29
C GLY A 129 12.23 -8.95 -3.79
N HIS A 130 13.26 -8.96 -2.97
CA HIS A 130 13.13 -8.78 -1.52
C HIS A 130 12.79 -7.33 -1.18
N PHE A 131 12.17 -7.12 -0.01
CA PHE A 131 11.89 -5.76 0.48
C PHE A 131 13.16 -4.91 0.56
N ASP A 132 14.25 -5.51 1.01
CA ASP A 132 15.53 -4.82 1.15
C ASP A 132 16.11 -4.33 -0.19
N ASP A 133 15.71 -4.93 -1.33
CA ASP A 133 16.10 -4.50 -2.68
C ASP A 133 15.29 -3.29 -3.19
N ARG A 134 14.25 -2.86 -2.46
CA ARG A 134 13.40 -1.74 -2.84
C ARG A 134 13.98 -0.43 -2.35
N VAL A 135 15.11 -0.06 -2.92
CA VAL A 135 15.92 1.08 -2.48
C VAL A 135 15.11 2.35 -2.30
N PHE A 136 14.27 2.70 -3.29
CA PHE A 136 13.45 3.91 -3.24
C PHE A 136 12.49 3.96 -2.03
N THR A 137 11.75 2.87 -1.81
CA THR A 137 10.86 2.75 -0.64
C THR A 137 11.64 2.82 0.67
N ASN A 138 12.79 2.14 0.72
CA ASN A 138 13.62 2.09 1.92
C ASN A 138 14.24 3.44 2.28
N ILE A 139 14.60 4.27 1.28
CA ILE A 139 15.03 5.67 1.52
C ILE A 139 13.92 6.45 2.21
N LEU A 140 12.69 6.38 1.69
CA LEU A 140 11.55 7.13 2.23
C LEU A 140 11.14 6.64 3.62
N VAL A 141 11.14 5.33 3.84
CA VAL A 141 10.86 4.74 5.15
C VAL A 141 11.93 5.12 6.17
N ALA A 142 13.23 5.07 5.81
CA ALA A 142 14.31 5.51 6.68
C ALA A 142 14.18 6.99 7.01
N ALA A 143 13.87 7.83 6.03
CA ALA A 143 13.63 9.27 6.26
C ALA A 143 12.44 9.50 7.20
N ALA A 144 11.32 8.79 7.01
CA ALA A 144 10.13 8.88 7.86
C ALA A 144 10.40 8.45 9.31
N LEU A 145 11.30 7.49 9.51
CA LEU A 145 11.77 7.04 10.82
C LEU A 145 12.80 8.00 11.46
N GLY A 146 13.29 8.99 10.72
CA GLY A 146 14.34 9.90 11.18
C GLY A 146 15.76 9.30 11.10
N ASP A 147 15.93 8.14 10.50
CA ASP A 147 17.24 7.52 10.24
C ASP A 147 17.84 8.06 8.93
N PHE A 148 18.26 9.32 8.98
CA PHE A 148 18.80 10.02 7.82
C PHE A 148 20.13 9.41 7.34
N SER A 149 20.92 8.87 8.27
CA SER A 149 22.17 8.19 7.93
C SER A 149 21.90 6.99 7.03
N LYS A 150 20.91 6.18 7.39
CA LYS A 150 20.49 5.04 6.56
C LYS A 150 19.89 5.48 5.23
N ALA A 151 19.05 6.51 5.23
CA ALA A 151 18.48 7.05 3.99
C ALA A 151 19.57 7.49 3.01
N LEU A 152 20.61 8.16 3.50
CA LEU A 152 21.77 8.59 2.71
C LEU A 152 22.65 7.42 2.24
N GLN A 153 22.85 6.39 3.07
CA GLN A 153 23.56 5.17 2.67
C GLN A 153 22.86 4.42 1.55
N LEU A 154 21.54 4.48 1.54
CA LEU A 154 20.70 3.89 0.50
C LEU A 154 20.58 4.77 -0.74
N ARG A 155 21.09 6.01 -0.70
CA ARG A 155 21.10 6.91 -1.86
C ARG A 155 21.73 6.18 -3.03
N PRO A 156 20.98 5.94 -4.09
CA PRO A 156 21.40 4.97 -5.06
C PRO A 156 22.42 5.56 -6.02
N GLN A 157 23.20 4.65 -6.58
CA GLN A 157 23.88 4.85 -7.84
C GLN A 157 22.92 4.66 -9.04
N ASP A 158 21.59 4.54 -8.79
CA ASP A 158 20.58 4.38 -9.83
C ASP A 158 20.08 5.75 -10.29
N GLU A 159 20.48 6.11 -11.50
CA GLU A 159 20.10 7.38 -12.15
C GLU A 159 18.56 7.61 -12.22
N ARG A 160 17.75 6.58 -12.16
CA ARG A 160 16.27 6.73 -12.21
C ARG A 160 15.76 7.35 -10.91
N ILE A 161 16.30 6.93 -9.78
CA ILE A 161 15.94 7.46 -8.46
C ILE A 161 16.49 8.87 -8.30
N GLU A 162 17.73 9.11 -8.70
CA GLU A 162 18.31 10.46 -8.71
C GLU A 162 17.48 11.42 -9.56
N ARG A 163 17.08 11.01 -10.76
CA ARG A 163 16.20 11.81 -11.63
C ARG A 163 14.83 12.07 -11.04
N TYR A 164 14.27 11.11 -10.29
CA TYR A 164 12.99 11.31 -9.61
C TYR A 164 13.13 12.42 -8.56
N PHE A 165 14.09 12.32 -7.65
CA PHE A 165 14.28 13.33 -6.62
C PHE A 165 14.66 14.69 -7.22
N ALA A 166 15.56 14.74 -8.19
CA ALA A 166 15.91 15.98 -8.87
C ALA A 166 14.70 16.69 -9.51
N LYS A 167 13.72 15.93 -9.97
CA LYS A 167 12.50 16.48 -10.60
C LYS A 167 11.42 16.86 -9.59
N PHE A 168 11.18 16.03 -8.57
CA PHE A 168 10.00 16.15 -7.71
C PHE A 168 10.30 16.63 -6.30
N ALA A 169 11.55 16.53 -5.85
CA ALA A 169 11.99 16.96 -4.53
C ALA A 169 13.52 17.25 -4.54
N PRO A 170 14.01 18.27 -5.28
CA PRO A 170 15.44 18.53 -5.46
C PRO A 170 16.18 18.77 -4.13
N ASP A 171 15.49 19.34 -3.14
CA ASP A 171 16.06 19.66 -1.84
C ASP A 171 15.98 18.50 -0.83
N PHE A 172 15.44 17.33 -1.21
CA PHE A 172 15.24 16.21 -0.28
C PHE A 172 16.56 15.66 0.27
N PHE A 173 17.51 15.32 -0.58
CA PHE A 173 18.83 14.85 -0.15
C PHE A 173 19.66 15.93 0.57
N PRO A 174 19.74 17.19 0.11
CA PRO A 174 20.32 18.27 0.88
C PRO A 174 19.73 18.44 2.28
N ALA A 175 18.40 18.27 2.42
CA ALA A 175 17.75 18.32 3.71
C ALA A 175 18.11 17.13 4.62
N LEU A 176 18.25 15.92 4.07
CA LEU A 176 18.75 14.76 4.82
C LEU A 176 20.20 14.99 5.28
N GLU A 177 21.07 15.51 4.42
CA GLU A 177 22.48 15.80 4.71
C GLU A 177 22.64 16.87 5.81
N SER A 178 21.79 17.88 5.79
CA SER A 178 21.78 18.95 6.81
C SER A 178 21.01 18.60 8.08
N GLY A 179 20.34 17.45 8.13
CA GLY A 179 19.50 17.05 9.25
C GLY A 179 18.21 17.89 9.41
N ASN A 180 17.73 18.50 8.34
CA ASN A 180 16.53 19.35 8.36
C ASN A 180 15.23 18.52 8.46
N ARG A 181 14.91 18.10 9.70
CA ARG A 181 13.75 17.26 10.03
C ARG A 181 12.44 17.90 9.60
N GLU A 182 12.28 19.20 9.80
CA GLU A 182 11.06 19.93 9.48
C GLU A 182 10.79 19.90 7.96
N PHE A 183 11.78 20.15 7.14
CA PHE A 183 11.63 20.09 5.69
C PHE A 183 11.25 18.68 5.22
N ILE A 184 11.90 17.65 5.76
CA ILE A 184 11.60 16.25 5.41
C ILE A 184 10.17 15.91 5.83
N ALA A 185 9.75 16.22 7.07
CA ALA A 185 8.40 15.98 7.54
C ALA A 185 7.35 16.64 6.64
N ASN A 186 7.53 17.94 6.35
CA ASN A 186 6.63 18.71 5.49
C ASN A 186 6.52 18.09 4.08
N THR A 187 7.63 17.64 3.52
CA THR A 187 7.64 16.98 2.20
C THR A 187 6.86 15.66 2.23
N LEU A 188 7.09 14.83 3.25
CA LEU A 188 6.38 13.56 3.42
C LEU A 188 4.86 13.79 3.61
N HIS A 189 4.45 14.74 4.43
CA HIS A 189 3.04 15.10 4.62
C HIS A 189 2.38 15.61 3.33
N GLN A 190 3.08 16.41 2.54
CA GLN A 190 2.57 16.85 1.24
C GLN A 190 2.33 15.67 0.29
N TRP A 191 3.25 14.72 0.25
CA TRP A 191 3.09 13.53 -0.58
C TRP A 191 1.96 12.62 -0.11
N GLU A 192 1.82 12.42 1.21
CA GLU A 192 0.68 11.69 1.75
C GLU A 192 -0.65 12.33 1.37
N ALA A 193 -0.78 13.63 1.58
CA ALA A 193 -2.00 14.36 1.24
C ALA A 193 -2.34 14.25 -0.25
N ALA A 194 -1.33 14.32 -1.13
CA ALA A 194 -1.52 14.15 -2.56
C ALA A 194 -2.01 12.74 -2.92
N THR A 195 -1.40 11.69 -2.33
CA THR A 195 -1.81 10.29 -2.50
C THR A 195 -3.24 10.05 -2.00
N VAL A 196 -3.54 10.55 -0.80
CA VAL A 196 -4.86 10.45 -0.17
C VAL A 196 -5.94 11.08 -1.04
N LYS A 197 -5.68 12.26 -1.59
CA LYS A 197 -6.58 12.96 -2.52
C LYS A 197 -6.77 12.18 -3.83
N ALA A 198 -5.69 11.68 -4.42
CA ALA A 198 -5.74 10.90 -5.66
C ALA A 198 -6.58 9.62 -5.48
N PHE A 199 -6.49 8.98 -4.33
CA PHE A 199 -7.21 7.74 -4.02
C PHE A 199 -8.58 7.99 -3.39
N LYS A 200 -9.00 9.25 -3.20
CA LYS A 200 -10.30 9.66 -2.59
C LYS A 200 -10.48 9.10 -1.18
N MET A 201 -9.41 9.13 -0.39
CA MET A 201 -9.37 8.54 0.96
C MET A 201 -9.44 9.57 2.08
N GLU A 202 -9.71 10.85 1.79
CA GLU A 202 -9.70 11.96 2.77
C GLU A 202 -10.60 11.68 3.98
N HIS A 203 -11.71 10.99 3.76
CA HIS A 203 -12.69 10.68 4.81
C HIS A 203 -12.30 9.53 5.74
N ILE A 204 -11.25 8.77 5.41
CA ILE A 204 -10.73 7.63 6.21
C ILE A 204 -9.28 7.83 6.64
N TRP A 205 -8.59 8.79 6.06
CA TRP A 205 -7.23 9.14 6.44
C TRP A 205 -7.22 9.98 7.70
N LYS A 206 -6.30 9.66 8.60
CA LYS A 206 -6.05 10.42 9.82
C LYS A 206 -4.58 10.84 9.81
N PRO A 207 -4.29 12.11 9.49
CA PRO A 207 -2.92 12.59 9.54
C PRO A 207 -2.37 12.44 10.96
N THR A 208 -1.18 11.92 11.06
CA THR A 208 -0.44 11.75 12.32
C THR A 208 1.01 12.18 12.10
N PRO A 209 1.74 12.60 13.13
CA PRO A 209 3.16 12.88 13.00
C PRO A 209 3.92 11.65 12.52
N PHE A 210 4.92 11.84 11.66
CA PHE A 210 5.89 10.81 11.35
C PHE A 210 6.80 10.55 12.57
N PRO A 211 7.39 9.35 12.72
CA PRO A 211 8.34 9.10 13.80
C PRO A 211 9.49 10.08 13.86
N LEU A 212 9.91 10.65 12.74
CA LEU A 212 10.94 11.67 12.68
C LEU A 212 10.55 12.98 13.41
N GLU A 213 9.27 13.21 13.68
CA GLU A 213 8.75 14.43 14.34
C GLU A 213 8.61 14.25 15.87
N ILE A 214 8.74 13.04 16.37
CA ILE A 214 8.59 12.68 17.79
C ILE A 214 9.97 12.42 18.40
#